data_6317a1fc8ae233c8d8d93ae4f66c00de
#
_entry.id   6317a1fc8ae233c8d8d93ae4f66c00de
#
_cell.length_a   1.000
_cell.length_b   1.000
_cell.length_c   1.000
_cell.angle_alpha   90.00
_cell.angle_beta   90.00
_cell.angle_gamma   90.00
#
_symmetry.space_group_name_H-M   'P 1'
#
loop_
_entity.id
_entity.type
_entity.pdbx_description
1 polymer ?
#
loop_
_entity_poly.entity_id
_entity_poly.type
_entity_poly.pdbx_seq_one_letter_code
_entity_poly.pdbx_strand_id
1 'polypeptide(L)'
;DLVLSRGLGDVYKRQSVASLSQGKVYADLFSLENETEMDHISLSRWADVIIVAPATANTISKLSQGNSDDLASTVILASNKQVFLAPAMNVRMWEHQSTQNNLKTLKGFGYKIIGPEIGDMACGEYGEGKMSEPLVIYEEIQNFLLSKIKNNKLKALVTAGPTNEYIDPVRFITNKSSGKQGYE
;
A
#
# COMPACT_ATOMS: atom_id res chain seq x y z
N ASP A 1 -1.86 12.21 2.94
CA ASP A 1 -2.56 11.92 1.68
C ASP A 1 -2.52 10.43 1.40
N LEU A 2 -3.62 9.88 0.93
CA LEU A 2 -3.84 8.47 0.73
C LEU A 2 -4.08 8.16 -0.75
N VAL A 3 -3.41 7.14 -1.27
CA VAL A 3 -3.61 6.64 -2.64
C VAL A 3 -4.35 5.30 -2.58
N LEU A 4 -5.49 5.20 -3.25
CA LEU A 4 -6.31 3.99 -3.32
C LEU A 4 -6.33 3.40 -4.72
N SER A 5 -6.34 2.08 -4.84
CA SER A 5 -6.58 1.39 -6.11
C SER A 5 -8.08 1.13 -6.33
N ARG A 6 -8.51 1.06 -7.61
CA ARG A 6 -9.91 1.14 -8.07
C ARG A 6 -10.84 -0.01 -7.68
N GLY A 7 -12.14 0.30 -7.37
CA GLY A 7 -13.29 -0.61 -7.35
C GLY A 7 -14.60 0.11 -7.06
N LEU A 8 -15.75 -0.41 -7.56
CA LEU A 8 -17.08 0.23 -7.43
C LEU A 8 -17.56 0.37 -5.97
N GLY A 9 -17.05 -0.45 -5.04
CA GLY A 9 -17.28 -0.30 -3.60
C GLY A 9 -16.46 0.82 -2.96
N ASP A 10 -15.59 1.46 -3.72
CA ASP A 10 -14.58 2.38 -3.19
C ASP A 10 -15.09 3.81 -2.94
N VAL A 11 -16.23 4.21 -3.54
CA VAL A 11 -16.73 5.59 -3.37
C VAL A 11 -17.03 5.87 -1.89
N TYR A 12 -17.71 4.96 -1.20
CA TYR A 12 -18.00 5.09 0.23
C TYR A 12 -16.73 4.96 1.10
N LYS A 13 -15.80 4.11 0.67
CA LYS A 13 -14.51 3.94 1.36
C LYS A 13 -13.62 5.17 1.21
N ARG A 14 -13.57 5.78 0.02
CA ARG A 14 -12.83 7.03 -0.24
C ARG A 14 -13.31 8.16 0.65
N GLN A 15 -14.63 8.35 0.76
CA GLN A 15 -15.22 9.37 1.62
C GLN A 15 -14.87 9.12 3.10
N SER A 16 -14.94 7.87 3.56
CA SER A 16 -14.59 7.50 4.92
C SER A 16 -13.11 7.76 5.22
N VAL A 17 -12.24 7.37 4.29
CA VAL A 17 -10.80 7.60 4.41
C VAL A 17 -10.47 9.10 4.40
N ALA A 18 -11.05 9.87 3.47
CA ALA A 18 -10.86 11.32 3.42
C ALA A 18 -11.33 12.02 4.70
N SER A 19 -12.46 11.57 5.26
CA SER A 19 -13.00 12.12 6.52
C SER A 19 -12.10 11.82 7.72
N LEU A 20 -11.52 10.63 7.78
CA LEU A 20 -10.67 10.21 8.89
C LEU A 20 -9.26 10.78 8.81
N SER A 21 -8.67 10.78 7.63
CA SER A 21 -7.32 11.32 7.41
C SER A 21 -7.28 12.85 7.37
N GLN A 22 -8.45 13.52 7.20
CA GLN A 22 -8.55 14.95 6.93
C GLN A 22 -7.66 15.39 5.74
N GLY A 23 -7.31 14.44 4.88
CA GLY A 23 -6.42 14.61 3.74
C GLY A 23 -7.11 14.26 2.42
N LYS A 24 -6.46 14.66 1.32
CA LYS A 24 -6.92 14.33 -0.02
C LYS A 24 -6.65 12.86 -0.34
N VAL A 25 -7.61 12.20 -0.98
CA VAL A 25 -7.51 10.81 -1.44
C VAL A 25 -7.37 10.80 -2.95
N TYR A 26 -6.30 10.19 -3.45
CA TYR A 26 -5.99 10.06 -4.87
C TYR A 26 -6.26 8.62 -5.31
N ALA A 27 -6.89 8.44 -6.46
CA ALA A 27 -7.31 7.10 -6.90
C ALA A 27 -6.92 6.76 -8.33
N ASP A 28 -6.81 7.76 -9.18
CA ASP A 28 -6.65 7.57 -10.62
C ASP A 28 -5.38 8.23 -11.13
N LEU A 29 -4.67 7.51 -12.02
CA LEU A 29 -3.47 8.03 -12.67
C LEU A 29 -3.79 9.22 -13.60
N PHE A 30 -4.98 9.21 -14.21
CA PHE A 30 -5.44 10.18 -15.20
C PHE A 30 -6.82 10.72 -14.85
N SER A 31 -7.02 11.34 -13.68
CA SER A 31 -8.25 12.07 -13.44
C SER A 31 -8.04 13.55 -13.77
N LEU A 32 -8.93 14.09 -14.62
CA LEU A 32 -8.91 15.52 -15.03
C LEU A 32 -8.93 16.48 -13.83
N GLU A 33 -9.50 16.06 -12.70
CA GLU A 33 -9.53 16.84 -11.47
C GLU A 33 -8.18 16.86 -10.72
N ASN A 34 -7.34 15.85 -10.93
CA ASN A 34 -6.04 15.71 -10.26
C ASN A 34 -4.89 16.30 -11.08
N GLU A 35 -5.03 16.44 -12.40
CA GLU A 35 -3.99 17.04 -13.27
C GLU A 35 -3.69 18.50 -12.93
N THR A 36 -4.65 19.22 -12.32
CA THR A 36 -4.50 20.63 -11.96
C THR A 36 -3.83 20.86 -10.60
N GLU A 37 -3.76 19.87 -9.72
CA GLU A 37 -3.31 20.10 -8.35
C GLU A 37 -2.04 19.32 -7.96
N MET A 38 -1.97 18.02 -8.25
CA MET A 38 -0.80 17.23 -7.87
C MET A 38 -0.68 15.95 -8.72
N ASP A 39 0.29 15.91 -9.60
CA ASP A 39 0.61 14.74 -10.40
C ASP A 39 1.41 13.68 -9.59
N HIS A 40 1.63 12.50 -10.17
CA HIS A 40 2.39 11.41 -9.54
C HIS A 40 3.82 11.83 -9.15
N ILE A 41 4.42 12.78 -9.88
CA ILE A 41 5.76 13.31 -9.59
C ILE A 41 5.71 14.16 -8.33
N SER A 42 4.72 15.05 -8.22
CA SER A 42 4.53 15.90 -7.05
C SER A 42 4.23 15.06 -5.80
N LEU A 43 3.35 14.05 -5.91
CA LEU A 43 3.08 13.10 -4.83
C LEU A 43 4.34 12.34 -4.38
N SER A 44 5.14 11.87 -5.34
CA SER A 44 6.37 11.12 -5.04
C SER A 44 7.42 11.95 -4.31
N ARG A 45 7.41 13.26 -4.50
CA ARG A 45 8.34 14.21 -3.85
C ARG A 45 7.81 14.75 -2.54
N TRP A 46 6.48 14.88 -2.43
CA TRP A 46 5.82 15.44 -1.26
C TRP A 46 5.97 14.56 -0.01
N ALA A 47 5.89 13.25 -0.16
CA ALA A 47 5.99 12.30 0.94
C ALA A 47 7.40 12.24 1.52
N ASP A 48 7.53 12.02 2.81
CA ASP A 48 8.80 11.72 3.49
C ASP A 48 9.05 10.21 3.57
N VAL A 49 7.98 9.42 3.61
CA VAL A 49 7.97 7.95 3.53
C VAL A 49 6.74 7.49 2.74
N ILE A 50 6.80 6.30 2.18
CA ILE A 50 5.69 5.66 1.48
C ILE A 50 5.38 4.34 2.20
N ILE A 51 4.10 4.11 2.48
CA ILE A 51 3.62 2.92 3.15
C ILE A 51 2.61 2.23 2.25
N VAL A 52 2.82 0.95 1.98
CA VAL A 52 1.87 0.09 1.23
C VAL A 52 1.22 -0.86 2.22
N ALA A 53 0.01 -0.58 2.62
CA ALA A 53 -0.76 -1.35 3.59
C ALA A 53 -2.23 -1.49 3.16
N PRO A 54 -2.69 -2.67 2.78
CA PRO A 54 -1.93 -3.92 2.65
C PRO A 54 -1.05 -4.00 1.38
N ALA A 55 0.08 -4.69 1.47
CA ALA A 55 0.88 -5.10 0.33
C ALA A 55 0.49 -6.53 -0.10
N THR A 56 -0.33 -6.65 -1.14
CA THR A 56 -0.75 -7.95 -1.67
C THR A 56 0.34 -8.61 -2.51
N ALA A 57 0.22 -9.91 -2.79
CA ALA A 57 1.14 -10.62 -3.66
C ALA A 57 1.25 -9.96 -5.04
N ASN A 58 0.13 -9.45 -5.60
CA ASN A 58 0.10 -8.72 -6.85
C ASN A 58 0.92 -7.43 -6.77
N THR A 59 0.67 -6.60 -5.74
CA THR A 59 1.42 -5.36 -5.53
C THR A 59 2.91 -5.62 -5.37
N ILE A 60 3.28 -6.62 -4.57
CA ILE A 60 4.67 -7.04 -4.38
C ILE A 60 5.31 -7.47 -5.70
N SER A 61 4.58 -8.25 -6.53
CA SER A 61 5.05 -8.68 -7.84
C SER A 61 5.25 -7.49 -8.78
N LYS A 62 4.29 -6.58 -8.90
CA LYS A 62 4.39 -5.37 -9.72
C LYS A 62 5.61 -4.53 -9.35
N LEU A 63 5.76 -4.22 -8.06
CA LEU A 63 6.86 -3.40 -7.56
C LEU A 63 8.23 -4.06 -7.79
N SER A 64 8.32 -5.39 -7.64
CA SER A 64 9.58 -6.12 -7.86
C SER A 64 10.03 -6.11 -9.33
N GLN A 65 9.08 -5.95 -10.26
CA GLN A 65 9.30 -5.91 -11.70
C GLN A 65 9.35 -4.48 -12.26
N GLY A 66 9.06 -3.46 -11.44
CA GLY A 66 9.02 -2.07 -11.88
C GLY A 66 7.80 -1.74 -12.75
N ASN A 67 6.68 -2.46 -12.60
CA ASN A 67 5.45 -2.14 -13.30
C ASN A 67 4.79 -0.89 -12.71
N SER A 68 4.31 0.00 -13.57
CA SER A 68 3.68 1.29 -13.20
C SER A 68 2.37 1.48 -13.95
N ASP A 69 1.43 0.54 -13.76
CA ASP A 69 0.13 0.51 -14.43
C ASP A 69 -1.01 1.11 -13.59
N ASP A 70 -0.71 1.52 -12.37
CA ASP A 70 -1.63 2.23 -11.48
C ASP A 70 -0.91 3.41 -10.77
N LEU A 71 -1.70 4.30 -10.15
CA LEU A 71 -1.17 5.50 -9.49
C LEU A 71 -0.18 5.14 -8.38
N ALA A 72 -0.49 4.14 -7.55
CA ALA A 72 0.35 3.76 -6.42
C ALA A 72 1.72 3.26 -6.88
N SER A 73 1.74 2.31 -7.84
CA SER A 73 2.99 1.77 -8.39
C SER A 73 3.80 2.83 -9.12
N THR A 74 3.14 3.75 -9.84
CA THR A 74 3.80 4.86 -10.53
C THR A 74 4.45 5.83 -9.55
N VAL A 75 3.73 6.25 -8.49
CA VAL A 75 4.26 7.13 -7.44
C VAL A 75 5.46 6.49 -6.74
N ILE A 76 5.36 5.20 -6.41
CA ILE A 76 6.45 4.47 -5.75
C ILE A 76 7.68 4.40 -6.65
N LEU A 77 7.50 4.07 -7.94
CA LEU A 77 8.61 3.96 -8.89
C LEU A 77 9.27 5.33 -9.17
N ALA A 78 8.49 6.40 -9.16
CA ALA A 78 8.98 7.78 -9.33
C ALA A 78 9.64 8.37 -8.06
N SER A 79 9.56 7.67 -6.92
CA SER A 79 10.03 8.17 -5.63
C SER A 79 11.42 7.69 -5.26
N ASN A 80 12.15 8.53 -4.55
CA ASN A 80 13.41 8.19 -3.89
C ASN A 80 13.26 8.02 -2.37
N LYS A 81 12.01 7.92 -1.89
CA LYS A 81 11.72 7.83 -0.45
C LYS A 81 11.79 6.40 0.05
N GLN A 82 11.92 6.25 1.36
CA GLN A 82 11.81 4.92 1.97
C GLN A 82 10.41 4.36 1.78
N VAL A 83 10.34 3.15 1.26
CA VAL A 83 9.09 2.41 1.09
C VAL A 83 9.01 1.32 2.16
N PHE A 84 7.86 1.25 2.82
CA PHE A 84 7.49 0.19 3.75
C PHE A 84 6.36 -0.63 3.14
N LEU A 85 6.46 -1.94 3.23
CA LEU A 85 5.44 -2.87 2.77
C LEU A 85 4.90 -3.64 3.97
N ALA A 86 3.59 -3.63 4.18
CA ALA A 86 2.89 -4.47 5.15
C ALA A 86 2.17 -5.60 4.42
N PRO A 87 2.78 -6.78 4.24
CA PRO A 87 2.21 -7.87 3.47
C PRO A 87 0.91 -8.39 4.07
N ALA A 88 -0.07 -8.70 3.17
CA ALA A 88 -1.32 -9.33 3.54
C ALA A 88 -1.78 -10.27 2.41
N MET A 89 -1.79 -11.56 2.69
CA MET A 89 -2.21 -12.61 1.74
C MET A 89 -2.45 -13.92 2.48
N ASN A 90 -3.04 -14.91 1.80
CA ASN A 90 -3.16 -16.23 2.42
C ASN A 90 -1.79 -16.93 2.56
N VAL A 91 -1.74 -17.96 3.43
CA VAL A 91 -0.50 -18.68 3.76
C VAL A 91 0.19 -19.21 2.50
N ARG A 92 -0.57 -19.82 1.59
CA ARG A 92 0.00 -20.44 0.40
C ARG A 92 0.61 -19.41 -0.56
N MET A 93 -0.01 -18.24 -0.67
CA MET A 93 0.54 -17.14 -1.45
C MET A 93 1.79 -16.57 -0.80
N TRP A 94 1.82 -16.49 0.53
CA TRP A 94 3.01 -16.05 1.27
C TRP A 94 4.18 -17.01 1.11
N GLU A 95 3.94 -18.31 1.30
CA GLU A 95 4.96 -19.36 1.16
C GLU A 95 5.42 -19.57 -0.29
N HIS A 96 4.67 -19.07 -1.26
CA HIS A 96 4.98 -19.31 -2.67
C HIS A 96 6.34 -18.74 -3.05
N GLN A 97 7.14 -19.55 -3.75
CA GLN A 97 8.51 -19.21 -4.13
C GLN A 97 8.60 -17.87 -4.88
N SER A 98 7.62 -17.57 -5.76
CA SER A 98 7.59 -16.29 -6.48
C SER A 98 7.43 -15.11 -5.52
N THR A 99 6.56 -15.22 -4.52
CA THR A 99 6.37 -14.16 -3.51
C THR A 99 7.65 -13.93 -2.73
N GLN A 100 8.31 -14.99 -2.27
CA GLN A 100 9.56 -14.90 -1.53
C GLN A 100 10.70 -14.32 -2.38
N ASN A 101 10.78 -14.68 -3.66
CA ASN A 101 11.75 -14.12 -4.58
C ASN A 101 11.50 -12.62 -4.82
N ASN A 102 10.24 -12.22 -5.02
CA ASN A 102 9.87 -10.82 -5.19
C ASN A 102 10.21 -9.99 -3.94
N LEU A 103 9.93 -10.52 -2.75
CA LEU A 103 10.30 -9.86 -1.49
C LEU A 103 11.81 -9.72 -1.34
N LYS A 104 12.58 -10.73 -1.72
CA LYS A 104 14.05 -10.66 -1.73
C LYS A 104 14.55 -9.56 -2.67
N THR A 105 13.95 -9.43 -3.85
CA THR A 105 14.26 -8.38 -4.82
C THR A 105 13.98 -7.00 -4.24
N LEU A 106 12.79 -6.82 -3.64
CA LEU A 106 12.40 -5.54 -3.05
C LEU A 106 13.26 -5.15 -1.84
N LYS A 107 13.64 -6.12 -1.00
CA LYS A 107 14.64 -5.89 0.05
C LYS A 107 15.98 -5.44 -0.53
N GLY A 108 16.39 -5.99 -1.68
CA GLY A 108 17.58 -5.56 -2.42
C GLY A 108 17.48 -4.13 -2.93
N PHE A 109 16.28 -3.65 -3.26
CA PHE A 109 16.02 -2.25 -3.61
C PHE A 109 15.94 -1.31 -2.40
N GLY A 110 16.08 -1.83 -1.17
CA GLY A 110 16.03 -1.06 0.05
C GLY A 110 14.64 -0.90 0.65
N TYR A 111 13.62 -1.62 0.15
CA TYR A 111 12.29 -1.62 0.74
C TYR A 111 12.29 -2.34 2.08
N LYS A 112 11.56 -1.80 3.04
CA LYS A 112 11.37 -2.42 4.37
C LYS A 112 10.07 -3.18 4.43
N ILE A 113 10.12 -4.40 4.97
CA ILE A 113 8.96 -5.27 5.12
C ILE A 113 8.58 -5.31 6.60
N ILE A 114 7.32 -5.05 6.91
CA ILE A 114 6.76 -5.10 8.26
C ILE A 114 5.77 -6.27 8.31
N GLY A 115 6.08 -7.29 9.08
CA GLY A 115 5.33 -8.54 9.10
C GLY A 115 5.62 -9.45 7.90
N PRO A 116 4.65 -10.31 7.48
CA PRO A 116 3.33 -10.49 8.08
C PRO A 116 3.38 -11.19 9.44
N GLU A 117 2.24 -11.17 10.16
CA GLU A 117 2.08 -11.89 11.42
C GLU A 117 1.44 -13.28 11.20
N ILE A 118 1.56 -14.11 12.21
CA ILE A 118 0.88 -15.40 12.27
C ILE A 118 -0.50 -15.19 12.89
N GLY A 119 -1.55 -15.68 12.26
CA GLY A 119 -2.91 -15.55 12.78
C GLY A 119 -3.97 -16.12 11.85
N ASP A 120 -5.23 -15.94 12.29
CA ASP A 120 -6.40 -16.27 11.47
C ASP A 120 -6.57 -15.28 10.34
N MET A 121 -6.84 -15.80 9.15
CA MET A 121 -7.09 -15.03 7.95
C MET A 121 -8.56 -15.01 7.58
N ALA A 122 -8.97 -14.03 6.78
CA ALA A 122 -10.35 -13.90 6.31
C ALA A 122 -10.84 -15.10 5.48
N CYS A 123 -9.93 -15.90 4.93
CA CYS A 123 -10.23 -17.15 4.22
C CYS A 123 -10.41 -18.38 5.14
N GLY A 124 -10.26 -18.21 6.46
CA GLY A 124 -10.36 -19.30 7.44
C GLY A 124 -9.08 -20.15 7.60
N GLU A 125 -7.99 -19.75 6.94
CA GLU A 125 -6.67 -20.37 7.14
C GLU A 125 -5.96 -19.72 8.32
N TYR A 126 -5.15 -20.50 9.03
CA TYR A 126 -4.27 -20.03 10.10
C TYR A 126 -2.80 -20.19 9.68
N GLY A 127 -2.01 -19.15 9.87
CA GLY A 127 -0.57 -19.17 9.57
C GLY A 127 0.00 -17.80 9.31
N GLU A 128 1.18 -17.76 8.70
CA GLU A 128 1.85 -16.51 8.32
C GLU A 128 1.22 -15.91 7.08
N GLY A 129 0.84 -14.62 7.13
CA GLY A 129 0.19 -13.91 6.03
C GLY A 129 -0.79 -12.82 6.48
N LYS A 130 -1.11 -12.77 7.77
CA LYS A 130 -1.91 -11.69 8.35
C LYS A 130 -1.10 -10.39 8.35
N MET A 131 -1.70 -9.29 7.88
CA MET A 131 -1.07 -7.97 7.97
C MET A 131 -0.79 -7.64 9.44
N SER A 132 0.37 -7.06 9.71
CA SER A 132 0.71 -6.56 11.05
C SER A 132 -0.32 -5.54 11.54
N GLU A 133 -0.55 -5.54 12.84
CA GLU A 133 -1.47 -4.58 13.46
C GLU A 133 -1.03 -3.14 13.19
N PRO A 134 -1.97 -2.21 13.00
CA PRO A 134 -1.66 -0.81 12.67
C PRO A 134 -0.66 -0.17 13.64
N LEU A 135 -0.75 -0.51 14.91
CA LEU A 135 0.15 0.02 15.94
C LEU A 135 1.61 -0.41 15.71
N VAL A 136 1.82 -1.66 15.32
CA VAL A 136 3.16 -2.19 15.00
C VAL A 136 3.74 -1.49 13.77
N ILE A 137 2.91 -1.29 12.74
CA ILE A 137 3.31 -0.55 11.53
C ILE A 137 3.69 0.89 11.89
N TYR A 138 2.88 1.55 12.71
CA TYR A 138 3.13 2.91 13.18
C TYR A 138 4.45 3.02 13.96
N GLU A 139 4.69 2.13 14.92
CA GLU A 139 5.91 2.13 15.73
C GLU A 139 7.18 1.93 14.88
N GLU A 140 7.15 1.00 13.93
CA GLU A 140 8.28 0.77 13.01
C GLU A 140 8.60 2.01 12.17
N ILE A 141 7.57 2.67 11.65
CA ILE A 141 7.73 3.89 10.86
C ILE A 141 8.21 5.04 11.75
N GLN A 142 7.63 5.20 12.93
CA GLN A 142 8.03 6.23 13.89
C GLN A 142 9.50 6.08 14.28
N ASN A 143 9.93 4.87 14.61
CA ASN A 143 11.32 4.57 14.95
C ASN A 143 12.27 4.91 13.80
N PHE A 144 11.90 4.58 12.57
CA PHE A 144 12.66 4.95 11.38
C PHE A 144 12.77 6.46 11.23
N LEU A 145 11.65 7.17 11.38
CA LEU A 145 11.60 8.62 11.23
C LEU A 145 12.41 9.32 12.34
N LEU A 146 12.26 8.90 13.59
CA LEU A 146 13.03 9.42 14.72
C LEU A 146 14.54 9.22 14.52
N SER A 147 14.94 8.13 13.89
CA SER A 147 16.35 7.89 13.56
C SER A 147 16.92 8.86 12.52
N LYS A 148 16.05 9.48 11.72
CA LYS A 148 16.44 10.43 10.65
C LYS A 148 16.22 11.90 10.97
N ILE A 149 15.52 12.23 12.07
CA ILE A 149 15.12 13.61 12.35
C ILE A 149 16.23 14.40 13.04
N LYS A 150 16.65 15.46 12.31
CA LYS A 150 17.01 16.75 12.90
C LYS A 150 15.99 17.77 12.39
N ASN A 151 14.90 17.98 13.13
CA ASN A 151 13.99 19.14 13.05
C ASN A 151 13.19 19.45 11.76
N ASN A 152 12.52 18.49 11.11
CA ASN A 152 11.55 18.81 10.04
C ASN A 152 10.17 18.15 10.27
N LYS A 153 9.08 18.84 9.87
CA LYS A 153 7.71 18.27 9.85
C LYS A 153 7.64 17.12 8.86
N LEU A 154 7.25 15.96 9.33
CA LEU A 154 7.17 14.73 8.55
C LEU A 154 5.83 14.58 7.83
N LYS A 155 5.87 13.95 6.67
CA LYS A 155 4.69 13.61 5.86
C LYS A 155 4.74 12.14 5.49
N ALA A 156 3.65 11.43 5.68
CA ALA A 156 3.49 10.04 5.28
C ALA A 156 2.47 9.91 4.15
N LEU A 157 2.77 9.04 3.20
CA LEU A 157 1.85 8.60 2.16
C LEU A 157 1.50 7.13 2.42
N VAL A 158 0.23 6.85 2.63
CA VAL A 158 -0.28 5.50 2.90
C VAL A 158 -1.12 5.04 1.73
N THR A 159 -0.81 3.87 1.19
CA THR A 159 -1.66 3.20 0.20
C THR A 159 -2.48 2.14 0.92
N ALA A 160 -3.80 2.21 0.83
CA ALA A 160 -4.71 1.27 1.47
C ALA A 160 -5.88 0.92 0.55
N GLY A 161 -6.43 -0.26 0.71
CA GLY A 161 -7.65 -0.68 0.03
C GLY A 161 -7.57 -2.10 -0.53
N PRO A 162 -8.72 -2.64 -0.99
CA PRO A 162 -8.76 -3.93 -1.65
C PRO A 162 -8.08 -3.85 -3.03
N THR A 163 -7.40 -4.92 -3.40
CA THR A 163 -6.99 -5.13 -4.79
C THR A 163 -8.11 -5.82 -5.55
N ASN A 164 -8.40 -5.32 -6.75
CA ASN A 164 -9.35 -5.96 -7.66
C ASN A 164 -8.56 -6.58 -8.82
N GLU A 165 -8.87 -7.83 -9.12
CA GLU A 165 -8.35 -8.53 -10.28
C GLU A 165 -9.49 -8.74 -11.25
N TYR A 166 -9.47 -8.05 -12.39
CA TYR A 166 -10.53 -8.12 -13.40
C TYR A 166 -10.43 -9.42 -14.20
N ILE A 167 -11.52 -10.18 -14.23
CA ILE A 167 -11.69 -11.34 -15.12
C ILE A 167 -12.17 -10.87 -16.48
N ASP A 168 -13.10 -9.91 -16.50
CA ASP A 168 -13.66 -9.26 -17.67
C ASP A 168 -14.15 -7.84 -17.29
N PRO A 169 -14.70 -7.03 -18.22
CA PRO A 169 -15.15 -5.67 -17.92
C PRO A 169 -16.24 -5.56 -16.84
N VAL A 170 -16.88 -6.67 -16.47
CA VAL A 170 -18.00 -6.71 -15.51
C VAL A 170 -17.65 -7.45 -14.23
N ARG A 171 -16.81 -8.48 -14.29
CA ARG A 171 -16.50 -9.39 -13.18
C ARG A 171 -15.07 -9.23 -12.71
N PHE A 172 -14.87 -9.23 -11.40
CA PHE A 172 -13.55 -9.15 -10.79
C PHE A 172 -13.49 -9.96 -9.49
N ILE A 173 -12.31 -10.44 -9.17
CA ILE A 173 -11.99 -11.06 -7.88
C ILE A 173 -11.42 -9.95 -7.00
N THR A 174 -11.95 -9.82 -5.77
CA THR A 174 -11.45 -8.85 -4.80
C THR A 174 -11.38 -9.47 -3.42
N ASN A 175 -10.44 -9.02 -2.59
CA ASN A 175 -10.44 -9.35 -1.19
C ASN A 175 -11.42 -8.43 -0.44
N LYS A 176 -12.07 -8.96 0.61
CA LYS A 176 -13.02 -8.23 1.44
C LYS A 176 -12.27 -7.34 2.45
N SER A 177 -11.52 -6.37 1.95
CA SER A 177 -10.85 -5.39 2.81
C SER A 177 -11.74 -4.18 3.05
N SER A 178 -11.97 -3.81 4.31
CA SER A 178 -12.69 -2.59 4.66
C SER A 178 -11.85 -1.31 4.52
N GLY A 179 -10.56 -1.44 4.25
CA GLY A 179 -9.62 -0.32 4.29
C GLY A 179 -9.36 0.23 5.71
N LYS A 180 -10.04 -0.31 6.73
CA LYS A 180 -10.02 0.18 8.10
C LYS A 180 -8.60 0.23 8.69
N GLN A 181 -7.78 -0.78 8.42
CA GLN A 181 -6.40 -0.85 8.89
C GLN A 181 -5.43 0.12 8.19
N GLY A 182 -5.82 0.72 7.08
CA GLY A 182 -4.97 1.68 6.36
C GLY A 182 -5.12 3.13 6.84
N TYR A 183 -6.08 3.42 7.73
CA TYR A 183 -6.31 4.76 8.27
C TYR A 183 -6.30 4.81 9.82
N GLU A 184 -6.19 3.71 10.51
CA GLU A 184 -5.80 3.64 11.92
C GLU A 184 -4.29 3.82 12.05
#